data_6fee801e17807d8548c84fdaaee697ec
#
_entry.id   6fee801e17807d8548c84fdaaee697ec
#
_cell.length_a   1.000
_cell.length_b   1.000
_cell.length_c   1.000
_cell.angle_alpha   90.00
_cell.angle_beta   90.00
_cell.angle_gamma   90.00
#
_symmetry.space_group_name_H-M   'P 1'
#
loop_
_entity.id
_entity.type
_entity.pdbx_description
1 polymer ?
#
loop_
_entity_poly.entity_id
_entity_poly.type
_entity_poly.pdbx_seq_one_letter_code
_entity_poly.pdbx_strand_id
1 'polypeptide(L)'
;SSRMKKDKSQLPWQDSTTLTHMLTNSYVYPFERTVISSNRIIEPQELPDFIRKKTKQREHTTEYIHLSDKRRLSVVSDLYTDCGPLGGMEAAMRLYPSDCWLILAVDLPFYDFSRLPALLAADTPEYDAVIPVINGRENPLAALYKGRVYEKIRTALADGDYRVRKIYNKKAAFIDETPYARHYLNMNTPIAYKEALACAANQSRPVPVVSITAETSGTGKTHLTTQVIKELSDQGYKVGYVKSTHHMPSGPKQSSDTDLAARAGAVCTALIPDGPEKKCSIEHAAFSMPVDLVLIESRRHGLFPKLLVLPPEAGAAEGDNETVALVTRRKDTNSVYFNTLHVDNISALAKYIKLLANL
;
A
#
# COMPACT_ATOMS: atom_id res chain seq x y z
N SER A 1 11.11 -1.12 -13.57
CA SER A 1 11.65 -1.55 -12.30
C SER A 1 11.97 -3.04 -12.34
N SER A 2 13.23 -3.41 -12.12
CA SER A 2 13.75 -4.78 -12.28
C SER A 2 13.08 -5.84 -11.37
N ARG A 3 12.54 -5.44 -10.22
CA ARG A 3 11.92 -6.35 -9.24
C ARG A 3 10.45 -6.67 -9.53
N MET A 4 9.69 -5.73 -10.04
CA MET A 4 8.27 -5.93 -10.35
C MET A 4 8.01 -6.48 -11.75
N LYS A 5 8.98 -6.35 -12.68
CA LYS A 5 8.86 -6.70 -14.11
C LYS A 5 7.66 -6.03 -14.83
N LYS A 6 7.00 -5.06 -14.19
CA LYS A 6 5.86 -4.28 -14.70
C LYS A 6 6.06 -2.81 -14.40
N ASP A 7 5.49 -1.95 -15.24
CA ASP A 7 5.43 -0.53 -14.99
C ASP A 7 4.52 -0.24 -13.78
N LYS A 8 5.08 0.34 -12.73
CA LYS A 8 4.35 0.62 -11.49
C LYS A 8 3.21 1.62 -11.69
N SER A 9 3.34 2.53 -12.64
CA SER A 9 2.30 3.51 -12.96
C SER A 9 1.01 2.89 -13.48
N GLN A 10 1.13 1.72 -14.13
CA GLN A 10 0.02 0.97 -14.72
C GLN A 10 -0.52 -0.16 -13.84
N LEU A 11 0.05 -0.34 -12.64
CA LEU A 11 -0.48 -1.37 -11.74
C LEU A 11 -1.93 -1.05 -11.36
N PRO A 12 -2.84 -2.02 -11.40
CA PRO A 12 -4.21 -1.86 -10.93
C PRO A 12 -4.25 -1.33 -9.48
N TRP A 13 -5.05 -0.33 -9.24
CA TRP A 13 -5.25 0.24 -7.90
C TRP A 13 -6.73 0.58 -7.72
N GLN A 14 -7.44 -0.24 -6.92
CA GLN A 14 -8.91 -0.17 -6.81
C GLN A 14 -9.55 -0.18 -8.22
N ASP A 15 -10.38 0.81 -8.56
CA ASP A 15 -11.07 0.92 -9.85
C ASP A 15 -10.25 1.67 -10.93
N SER A 16 -8.95 1.90 -10.68
CA SER A 16 -8.10 2.70 -11.57
C SER A 16 -6.67 2.14 -11.67
N THR A 17 -5.72 2.96 -12.08
CA THR A 17 -4.28 2.65 -12.01
C THR A 17 -3.62 3.42 -10.87
N THR A 18 -2.43 2.99 -10.47
CA THR A 18 -1.63 3.72 -9.47
C THR A 18 -1.39 5.17 -9.89
N LEU A 19 -1.08 5.41 -11.18
CA LEU A 19 -0.88 6.77 -11.70
C LEU A 19 -2.15 7.62 -11.57
N THR A 20 -3.29 7.09 -12.02
CA THR A 20 -4.58 7.79 -11.94
C THR A 20 -4.93 8.13 -10.49
N HIS A 21 -4.74 7.18 -9.57
CA HIS A 21 -4.97 7.38 -8.13
C HIS A 21 -4.07 8.49 -7.55
N MET A 22 -2.76 8.43 -7.82
CA MET A 22 -1.81 9.43 -7.33
C MET A 22 -2.13 10.83 -7.86
N LEU A 23 -2.47 10.94 -9.14
CA LEU A 23 -2.89 12.20 -9.73
C LEU A 23 -4.18 12.73 -9.10
N THR A 24 -5.20 11.89 -8.94
CA THR A 24 -6.46 12.28 -8.30
C THR A 24 -6.21 12.84 -6.90
N ASN A 25 -5.41 12.15 -6.09
CA ASN A 25 -5.07 12.59 -4.74
C ASN A 25 -4.26 13.90 -4.74
N SER A 26 -3.37 14.11 -5.72
CA SER A 26 -2.57 15.34 -5.79
C SER A 26 -3.40 16.60 -6.03
N TYR A 27 -4.58 16.46 -6.62
CA TYR A 27 -5.46 17.61 -6.92
C TYR A 27 -6.16 18.21 -5.70
N VAL A 28 -6.12 17.58 -4.53
CA VAL A 28 -6.57 18.19 -3.27
C VAL A 28 -5.68 19.37 -2.85
N TYR A 29 -4.44 19.43 -3.35
CA TYR A 29 -3.51 20.52 -3.08
C TYR A 29 -3.38 21.45 -4.31
N PRO A 30 -3.32 22.79 -4.14
CA PRO A 30 -3.33 23.74 -5.25
C PRO A 30 -1.93 23.91 -5.87
N PHE A 31 -1.35 22.84 -6.42
CA PHE A 31 -0.11 22.95 -7.18
C PHE A 31 -0.30 23.83 -8.42
N GLU A 32 0.66 24.70 -8.70
CA GLU A 32 0.67 25.50 -9.92
C GLU A 32 0.75 24.60 -11.15
N ARG A 33 1.58 23.55 -11.07
CA ARG A 33 1.77 22.57 -12.14
C ARG A 33 2.07 21.18 -11.56
N THR A 34 1.53 20.16 -12.19
CA THR A 34 1.94 18.76 -11.98
C THR A 34 2.73 18.30 -13.21
N VAL A 35 3.89 17.68 -12.98
CA VAL A 35 4.73 17.13 -14.06
C VAL A 35 4.91 15.63 -13.83
N ILE A 36 4.57 14.83 -14.84
CA ILE A 36 4.85 13.40 -14.89
C ILE A 36 6.11 13.21 -15.74
N SER A 37 7.19 12.68 -15.17
CA SER A 37 8.32 12.18 -15.92
C SER A 37 8.06 10.73 -16.33
N SER A 38 8.10 10.45 -17.62
CA SER A 38 7.86 9.13 -18.17
C SER A 38 8.54 8.92 -19.50
N ASN A 39 9.25 7.81 -19.66
CA ASN A 39 9.85 7.40 -20.93
C ASN A 39 8.89 6.62 -21.85
N ARG A 40 7.65 6.42 -21.41
CA ARG A 40 6.57 5.88 -22.22
C ARG A 40 5.51 6.94 -22.52
N ILE A 41 4.73 6.71 -23.53
CA ILE A 41 3.55 7.51 -23.80
C ILE A 41 2.52 7.23 -22.69
N ILE A 42 1.99 8.30 -22.10
CA ILE A 42 0.83 8.23 -21.20
C ILE A 42 -0.41 8.48 -22.06
N GLU A 43 -1.26 7.48 -22.13
CA GLU A 43 -2.49 7.58 -22.89
C GLU A 43 -3.57 8.39 -22.13
N PRO A 44 -4.42 9.16 -22.82
CA PRO A 44 -5.44 9.98 -22.17
C PRO A 44 -6.34 9.22 -21.19
N GLN A 45 -6.65 7.95 -21.47
CA GLN A 45 -7.45 7.10 -20.59
C GLN A 45 -6.77 6.69 -19.28
N GLU A 46 -5.45 6.88 -19.17
CA GLU A 46 -4.68 6.65 -17.95
C GLU A 46 -4.69 7.87 -17.02
N LEU A 47 -5.22 9.00 -17.51
CA LEU A 47 -5.36 10.22 -16.74
C LEU A 47 -6.76 10.31 -16.12
N PRO A 48 -6.91 10.94 -14.95
CA PRO A 48 -8.23 11.21 -14.38
C PRO A 48 -9.15 11.94 -15.37
N ASP A 49 -10.46 11.67 -15.30
CA ASP A 49 -11.46 12.23 -16.22
C ASP A 49 -11.46 13.75 -16.30
N PHE A 50 -11.10 14.42 -15.23
CA PHE A 50 -11.01 15.88 -15.17
C PHE A 50 -9.77 16.47 -15.90
N ILE A 51 -8.86 15.63 -16.45
CA ILE A 51 -7.62 16.05 -17.15
C ILE A 51 -7.63 15.69 -18.64
N ARG A 52 -8.77 15.52 -19.29
CA ARG A 52 -8.81 14.92 -20.64
C ARG A 52 -8.52 15.86 -21.80
N LYS A 53 -8.37 17.16 -21.63
CA LYS A 53 -8.12 18.06 -22.74
C LYS A 53 -6.63 18.18 -23.02
N LYS A 54 -6.15 17.48 -24.08
CA LYS A 54 -4.81 17.68 -24.63
C LYS A 54 -4.73 19.07 -25.29
N THR A 55 -3.78 19.92 -24.86
CA THR A 55 -3.68 21.29 -25.37
C THR A 55 -2.50 21.49 -26.28
N LYS A 56 -1.38 20.81 -26.08
CA LYS A 56 -0.16 20.99 -26.86
C LYS A 56 0.71 19.74 -26.79
N GLN A 57 1.29 19.40 -27.93
CA GLN A 57 2.30 18.34 -28.02
C GLN A 57 3.56 18.93 -28.66
N ARG A 58 4.71 18.65 -28.06
CA ARG A 58 6.05 18.92 -28.56
C ARG A 58 6.87 17.63 -28.48
N GLU A 59 8.06 17.60 -29.06
CA GLU A 59 8.90 16.41 -29.19
C GLU A 59 9.09 15.62 -27.88
N HIS A 60 9.28 16.31 -26.74
CA HIS A 60 9.51 15.69 -25.43
C HIS A 60 8.46 16.07 -24.39
N THR A 61 7.32 16.64 -24.80
CA THR A 61 6.35 17.18 -23.85
C THR A 61 4.93 17.09 -24.38
N THR A 62 4.02 16.58 -23.56
CA THR A 62 2.58 16.67 -23.79
C THR A 62 1.94 17.45 -22.66
N GLU A 63 1.16 18.47 -22.97
CA GLU A 63 0.46 19.30 -21.97
C GLU A 63 -1.04 19.03 -21.98
N TYR A 64 -1.60 18.94 -20.79
CA TYR A 64 -3.02 18.79 -20.51
C TYR A 64 -3.49 19.91 -19.58
N ILE A 65 -4.77 20.21 -19.62
CA ILE A 65 -5.39 21.21 -18.74
C ILE A 65 -6.54 20.54 -17.97
N HIS A 66 -6.62 20.83 -16.69
CA HIS A 66 -7.75 20.48 -15.87
C HIS A 66 -9.01 21.22 -16.31
N LEU A 67 -10.14 20.52 -16.38
CA LEU A 67 -11.37 21.05 -16.99
C LEU A 67 -11.99 22.22 -16.21
N SER A 68 -11.90 22.21 -14.87
CA SER A 68 -12.59 23.22 -14.04
C SER A 68 -11.72 24.42 -13.67
N ASP A 69 -10.47 24.20 -13.23
CA ASP A 69 -9.62 25.23 -12.63
C ASP A 69 -8.41 25.63 -13.47
N LYS A 70 -8.30 25.02 -14.66
CA LYS A 70 -7.22 25.27 -15.65
C LYS A 70 -5.81 24.97 -15.15
N ARG A 71 -5.65 24.25 -14.02
CA ARG A 71 -4.33 23.75 -13.58
C ARG A 71 -3.68 22.93 -14.68
N ARG A 72 -2.36 22.95 -14.74
CA ARG A 72 -1.60 22.32 -15.84
C ARG A 72 -1.00 21.01 -15.40
N LEU A 73 -1.18 19.98 -16.21
CA LEU A 73 -0.46 18.72 -16.14
C LEU A 73 0.44 18.62 -17.38
N SER A 74 1.70 18.27 -17.16
CA SER A 74 2.65 18.05 -18.23
C SER A 74 3.24 16.65 -18.11
N VAL A 75 3.35 15.96 -19.24
CA VAL A 75 4.10 14.70 -19.34
C VAL A 75 5.39 15.02 -20.07
N VAL A 76 6.53 14.68 -19.46
CA VAL A 76 7.86 14.93 -20.02
C VAL A 76 8.63 13.62 -20.15
N SER A 77 9.45 13.52 -21.20
CA SER A 77 10.36 12.39 -21.39
C SER A 77 11.76 12.74 -20.89
N ASP A 78 12.40 11.79 -20.23
CA ASP A 78 13.78 11.92 -19.79
C ASP A 78 14.72 11.98 -21.01
N LEU A 79 15.74 12.84 -20.95
CA LEU A 79 16.81 12.85 -21.94
C LEU A 79 17.89 11.81 -21.62
N TYR A 80 17.98 11.40 -20.37
CA TYR A 80 18.98 10.46 -19.86
C TYR A 80 18.32 9.11 -19.60
N THR A 81 18.82 8.06 -20.21
CA THR A 81 18.34 6.69 -19.99
C THR A 81 19.05 6.05 -18.79
N ASP A 82 18.32 5.22 -18.05
CA ASP A 82 18.85 4.44 -16.93
C ASP A 82 19.49 5.24 -15.78
N CYS A 83 19.18 6.54 -15.67
CA CYS A 83 19.69 7.42 -14.60
C CYS A 83 18.78 7.48 -13.37
N GLY A 84 17.79 6.58 -13.31
CA GLY A 84 16.86 6.54 -12.20
C GLY A 84 16.07 7.85 -12.01
N PRO A 85 15.72 8.23 -10.76
CA PRO A 85 14.89 9.41 -10.52
C PRO A 85 15.52 10.74 -10.96
N LEU A 86 16.85 10.83 -11.02
CA LEU A 86 17.53 12.08 -11.38
C LEU A 86 17.27 12.49 -12.83
N GLY A 87 17.11 11.54 -13.76
CA GLY A 87 16.76 11.83 -15.13
C GLY A 87 15.40 12.54 -15.25
N GLY A 88 14.41 12.02 -14.53
CA GLY A 88 13.07 12.61 -14.47
C GLY A 88 13.03 13.97 -13.78
N MET A 89 13.79 14.13 -12.69
CA MET A 89 13.92 15.42 -12.00
C MET A 89 14.58 16.46 -12.93
N GLU A 90 15.63 16.08 -13.65
CA GLU A 90 16.27 16.95 -14.64
C GLU A 90 15.29 17.41 -15.70
N ALA A 91 14.59 16.47 -16.35
CA ALA A 91 13.65 16.78 -17.41
C ALA A 91 12.54 17.74 -16.96
N ALA A 92 11.96 17.49 -15.78
CA ALA A 92 10.93 18.34 -15.21
C ALA A 92 11.44 19.74 -14.87
N MET A 93 12.55 19.87 -14.15
CA MET A 93 13.10 21.14 -13.71
C MET A 93 13.66 21.97 -14.86
N ARG A 94 14.22 21.33 -15.88
CA ARG A 94 14.71 22.00 -17.10
C ARG A 94 13.57 22.63 -17.89
N LEU A 95 12.46 21.93 -18.04
CA LEU A 95 11.34 22.39 -18.86
C LEU A 95 10.41 23.37 -18.11
N TYR A 96 10.35 23.26 -16.81
CA TYR A 96 9.45 24.05 -15.96
C TYR A 96 10.18 24.56 -14.71
N PRO A 97 11.08 25.55 -14.84
CA PRO A 97 11.77 26.12 -13.67
C PRO A 97 10.79 26.60 -12.60
N SER A 98 11.06 26.27 -11.34
CA SER A 98 10.27 26.66 -10.19
C SER A 98 11.17 26.78 -8.97
N ASP A 99 10.78 27.63 -8.00
CA ASP A 99 11.55 27.83 -6.77
C ASP A 99 11.49 26.61 -5.84
N CYS A 100 10.37 25.89 -5.88
CA CYS A 100 10.13 24.73 -5.01
C CYS A 100 9.42 23.59 -5.77
N TRP A 101 9.86 22.37 -5.52
CA TRP A 101 9.34 21.15 -6.10
C TRP A 101 8.98 20.14 -5.02
N LEU A 102 7.77 19.59 -5.07
CA LEU A 102 7.48 18.31 -4.42
C LEU A 102 7.83 17.19 -5.41
N ILE A 103 8.80 16.36 -5.06
CA ILE A 103 9.13 15.16 -5.82
C ILE A 103 8.46 13.97 -5.15
N LEU A 104 7.64 13.25 -5.91
CA LEU A 104 6.85 12.12 -5.42
C LEU A 104 6.97 10.92 -6.36
N ALA A 105 7.36 9.78 -5.81
CA ALA A 105 7.39 8.52 -6.57
C ALA A 105 5.98 7.95 -6.75
N VAL A 106 5.69 7.41 -7.94
CA VAL A 106 4.39 6.82 -8.27
C VAL A 106 4.05 5.56 -7.45
N ASP A 107 5.02 4.97 -6.77
CA ASP A 107 4.85 3.78 -5.96
C ASP A 107 4.52 4.04 -4.48
N LEU A 108 4.08 5.26 -4.15
CA LEU A 108 3.64 5.69 -2.82
C LEU A 108 2.12 5.99 -2.79
N PRO A 109 1.25 5.00 -3.02
CA PRO A 109 -0.17 5.24 -3.22
C PRO A 109 -0.93 5.75 -1.99
N PHE A 110 -0.33 5.63 -0.81
CA PHE A 110 -0.89 6.14 0.45
C PHE A 110 -0.37 7.54 0.82
N TYR A 111 0.43 8.19 -0.06
CA TYR A 111 0.94 9.51 0.26
C TYR A 111 -0.19 10.50 0.53
N ASP A 112 -0.16 11.10 1.71
CA ASP A 112 -1.17 12.06 2.14
C ASP A 112 -0.64 13.50 1.98
N PHE A 113 -1.23 14.23 1.07
CA PHE A 113 -0.89 15.63 0.80
C PHE A 113 -1.18 16.56 1.97
N SER A 114 -1.96 16.15 2.98
CA SER A 114 -2.15 16.89 4.23
C SER A 114 -0.85 17.05 5.02
N ARG A 115 0.19 16.25 4.72
CA ARG A 115 1.53 16.38 5.32
C ARG A 115 2.38 17.48 4.70
N LEU A 116 2.01 17.97 3.51
CA LEU A 116 2.78 18.99 2.80
C LEU A 116 2.98 20.29 3.59
N PRO A 117 2.00 20.84 4.34
CA PRO A 117 2.24 22.01 5.19
C PRO A 117 3.35 21.83 6.22
N ALA A 118 3.52 20.63 6.80
CA ALA A 118 4.60 20.34 7.74
C ALA A 118 5.98 20.36 7.04
N LEU A 119 6.07 19.83 5.82
CA LEU A 119 7.29 19.88 5.02
C LEU A 119 7.61 21.33 4.63
N LEU A 120 6.61 22.11 4.21
CA LEU A 120 6.79 23.51 3.84
C LEU A 120 7.21 24.37 5.04
N ALA A 121 6.74 24.09 6.24
CA ALA A 121 7.13 24.81 7.46
C ALA A 121 8.62 24.60 7.82
N ALA A 122 9.22 23.49 7.41
CA ALA A 122 10.65 23.21 7.61
C ALA A 122 11.52 23.71 6.43
N ASP A 123 10.91 24.26 5.39
CA ASP A 123 11.61 24.74 4.22
C ASP A 123 12.16 26.16 4.46
N THR A 124 13.42 26.24 4.86
CA THR A 124 14.14 27.49 5.11
C THR A 124 15.19 27.78 4.01
N PRO A 125 15.65 29.03 3.86
CA PRO A 125 16.58 29.42 2.78
C PRO A 125 17.91 28.68 2.77
N GLU A 126 18.40 28.21 3.92
CA GLU A 126 19.68 27.50 4.06
C GLU A 126 19.65 26.06 3.51
N TYR A 127 18.47 25.45 3.44
CA TYR A 127 18.33 24.06 2.96
C TYR A 127 18.00 23.98 1.48
N ASP A 128 18.56 22.99 0.81
CA ASP A 128 18.27 22.66 -0.60
C ASP A 128 17.11 21.68 -0.75
N ALA A 129 16.80 20.96 0.33
CA ALA A 129 15.71 20.00 0.39
C ALA A 129 15.13 19.86 1.80
N VAL A 130 13.89 19.38 1.88
CA VAL A 130 13.24 18.90 3.11
C VAL A 130 12.90 17.44 2.91
N ILE A 131 13.55 16.56 3.68
CA ILE A 131 13.50 15.11 3.50
C ILE A 131 12.74 14.46 4.66
N PRO A 132 11.62 13.78 4.42
CA PRO A 132 10.96 12.94 5.42
C PRO A 132 11.86 11.77 5.83
N VAL A 133 11.90 11.50 7.14
CA VAL A 133 12.61 10.35 7.73
C VAL A 133 11.60 9.46 8.43
N ILE A 134 11.55 8.19 8.05
CA ILE A 134 10.64 7.19 8.61
C ILE A 134 11.46 6.04 9.20
N ASN A 135 11.34 5.81 10.50
CA ASN A 135 12.14 4.80 11.22
C ASN A 135 13.65 4.90 10.91
N GLY A 136 14.17 6.14 10.89
CA GLY A 136 15.59 6.42 10.60
C GLY A 136 15.98 6.32 9.11
N ARG A 137 15.04 6.11 8.19
CA ARG A 137 15.29 6.02 6.74
C ARG A 137 14.80 7.25 6.01
N GLU A 138 15.68 7.86 5.23
CA GLU A 138 15.36 8.99 4.36
C GLU A 138 14.42 8.58 3.22
N ASN A 139 13.44 9.43 2.89
CA ASN A 139 12.50 9.24 1.77
C ASN A 139 12.63 10.38 0.75
N PRO A 140 13.72 10.40 -0.03
CA PRO A 140 14.02 11.49 -0.96
C PRO A 140 13.08 11.58 -2.17
N LEU A 141 12.24 10.57 -2.41
CA LEU A 141 11.21 10.56 -3.45
C LEU A 141 9.81 10.79 -2.89
N ALA A 142 9.73 11.47 -1.73
CA ALA A 142 8.51 12.04 -1.15
C ALA A 142 8.89 13.36 -0.44
N ALA A 143 9.66 14.23 -1.10
CA ALA A 143 10.43 15.30 -0.47
C ALA A 143 10.29 16.61 -1.23
N LEU A 144 10.53 17.74 -0.54
CA LEU A 144 10.64 19.06 -1.16
C LEU A 144 12.08 19.33 -1.60
N TYR A 145 12.22 20.01 -2.74
CA TYR A 145 13.49 20.44 -3.29
C TYR A 145 13.40 21.89 -3.77
N LYS A 146 14.44 22.69 -3.49
CA LYS A 146 14.59 24.02 -4.10
C LYS A 146 14.95 23.90 -5.57
N GLY A 147 14.51 24.82 -6.40
CA GLY A 147 14.86 24.87 -7.83
C GLY A 147 16.37 24.92 -8.09
N ARG A 148 17.14 25.51 -7.17
CA ARG A 148 18.61 25.59 -7.26
C ARG A 148 19.34 24.24 -7.20
N VAL A 149 18.68 23.13 -6.82
CA VAL A 149 19.30 21.78 -6.91
C VAL A 149 19.47 21.33 -8.36
N TYR A 150 18.84 21.99 -9.31
CA TYR A 150 18.94 21.67 -10.74
C TYR A 150 20.38 21.55 -11.24
N GLU A 151 21.26 22.51 -10.89
CA GLU A 151 22.65 22.44 -11.28
C GLU A 151 23.39 21.27 -10.64
N LYS A 152 23.03 20.89 -9.41
CA LYS A 152 23.59 19.70 -8.76
C LYS A 152 23.13 18.40 -9.44
N ILE A 153 21.87 18.37 -9.91
CA ILE A 153 21.34 17.23 -10.69
C ILE A 153 22.16 17.09 -11.98
N ARG A 154 22.37 18.17 -12.71
CA ARG A 154 23.17 18.17 -13.96
C ARG A 154 24.59 17.66 -13.73
N THR A 155 25.24 18.15 -12.69
CA THR A 155 26.60 17.70 -12.31
C THR A 155 26.61 16.22 -11.98
N ALA A 156 25.67 15.74 -11.14
CA ALA A 156 25.57 14.33 -10.75
C ALA A 156 25.34 13.41 -11.98
N LEU A 157 24.48 13.83 -12.92
CA LEU A 157 24.25 13.10 -14.16
C LEU A 157 25.51 13.04 -15.05
N ALA A 158 26.24 14.15 -15.16
CA ALA A 158 27.49 14.21 -15.92
C ALA A 158 28.59 13.33 -15.30
N ASP A 159 28.63 13.25 -13.96
CA ASP A 159 29.59 12.42 -13.22
C ASP A 159 29.18 10.93 -13.19
N GLY A 160 28.02 10.55 -13.71
CA GLY A 160 27.50 9.19 -13.64
C GLY A 160 27.08 8.75 -12.20
N ASP A 161 26.87 9.68 -11.29
CA ASP A 161 26.39 9.40 -9.92
C ASP A 161 24.90 9.67 -9.79
N TYR A 162 24.09 8.65 -9.97
CA TYR A 162 22.62 8.73 -10.01
C TYR A 162 21.93 8.65 -8.64
N ARG A 163 22.69 8.78 -7.54
CA ARG A 163 22.14 8.75 -6.18
C ARG A 163 21.49 10.08 -5.83
N VAL A 164 20.17 10.08 -5.58
CA VAL A 164 19.43 11.29 -5.23
C VAL A 164 20.02 12.02 -4.02
N ARG A 165 20.61 11.29 -3.07
CA ARG A 165 21.26 11.89 -1.88
C ARG A 165 22.38 12.89 -2.22
N LYS A 166 23.01 12.78 -3.39
CA LYS A 166 24.07 13.70 -3.84
C LYS A 166 23.59 15.14 -4.04
N ILE A 167 22.32 15.33 -4.43
CA ILE A 167 21.82 16.66 -4.77
C ILE A 167 21.45 17.50 -3.55
N TYR A 168 21.21 16.91 -2.37
CA TYR A 168 20.93 17.64 -1.13
C TYR A 168 22.01 17.47 -0.07
N ASN A 169 22.70 16.32 0.01
CA ASN A 169 23.79 16.00 0.91
C ASN A 169 23.60 16.62 2.32
N LYS A 170 24.54 17.50 2.78
CA LYS A 170 24.49 18.14 4.09
C LYS A 170 23.53 19.34 4.18
N LYS A 171 22.91 19.76 3.08
CA LYS A 171 21.99 20.90 3.01
C LYS A 171 20.52 20.46 2.92
N ALA A 172 20.10 19.59 3.83
CA ALA A 172 18.71 19.20 3.94
C ALA A 172 18.20 19.36 5.38
N ALA A 173 16.96 19.82 5.52
CA ALA A 173 16.21 19.61 6.73
C ALA A 173 15.66 18.18 6.74
N PHE A 174 15.74 17.50 7.88
CA PHE A 174 15.20 16.16 8.06
C PHE A 174 14.03 16.23 9.04
N ILE A 175 12.86 15.73 8.61
CA ILE A 175 11.64 15.73 9.44
C ILE A 175 11.30 14.29 9.80
N ASP A 176 11.10 14.02 11.09
CA ASP A 176 10.62 12.72 11.54
C ASP A 176 9.12 12.56 11.21
N GLU A 177 8.85 11.74 10.21
CA GLU A 177 7.52 11.33 9.77
C GLU A 177 7.19 9.88 10.19
N THR A 178 7.93 9.32 11.15
CA THR A 178 7.69 7.96 11.70
C THR A 178 6.25 7.77 12.19
N PRO A 179 5.59 8.74 12.86
CA PRO A 179 4.18 8.61 13.24
C PRO A 179 3.22 8.44 12.04
N TYR A 180 3.67 8.83 10.86
CA TYR A 180 2.91 8.76 9.60
C TYR A 180 3.51 7.75 8.61
N ALA A 181 4.27 6.78 9.10
CA ALA A 181 5.00 5.79 8.29
C ALA A 181 4.15 5.11 7.21
N ARG A 182 2.86 4.96 7.47
CA ARG A 182 1.90 4.38 6.53
C ARG A 182 1.78 5.18 5.23
N HIS A 183 1.84 6.49 5.27
CA HIS A 183 1.73 7.34 4.09
C HIS A 183 2.93 7.17 3.13
N TYR A 184 4.00 6.56 3.61
CA TYR A 184 5.23 6.30 2.88
C TYR A 184 5.43 4.82 2.50
N LEU A 185 4.38 3.99 2.62
CA LEU A 185 4.42 2.60 2.16
C LEU A 185 4.58 2.57 0.64
N ASN A 186 5.62 1.88 0.17
CA ASN A 186 5.92 1.74 -1.25
C ASN A 186 5.59 0.34 -1.77
N MET A 187 5.34 0.26 -3.09
CA MET A 187 5.02 -0.97 -3.80
C MET A 187 6.21 -1.47 -4.63
N ASN A 188 7.38 -1.63 -4.02
CA ASN A 188 8.61 -1.98 -4.73
C ASN A 188 8.75 -3.47 -5.08
N THR A 189 7.95 -4.33 -4.48
CA THR A 189 7.94 -5.78 -4.69
C THR A 189 6.52 -6.29 -4.88
N PRO A 190 6.32 -7.50 -5.49
CA PRO A 190 5.00 -8.11 -5.57
C PRO A 190 4.32 -8.29 -4.21
N ILE A 191 5.11 -8.62 -3.18
CA ILE A 191 4.62 -8.72 -1.79
C ILE A 191 4.09 -7.37 -1.31
N ALA A 192 4.92 -6.32 -1.37
CA ALA A 192 4.53 -4.97 -0.93
C ALA A 192 3.32 -4.43 -1.69
N TYR A 193 3.19 -4.76 -2.98
CA TYR A 193 2.01 -4.39 -3.77
C TYR A 193 0.74 -5.09 -3.28
N LYS A 194 0.79 -6.41 -3.00
CA LYS A 194 -0.36 -7.15 -2.46
C LYS A 194 -0.75 -6.63 -1.08
N GLU A 195 0.22 -6.37 -0.21
CA GLU A 195 -0.01 -5.76 1.11
C GLU A 195 -0.68 -4.38 0.98
N ALA A 196 -0.20 -3.56 0.07
CA ALA A 196 -0.78 -2.25 -0.19
C ALA A 196 -2.24 -2.34 -0.68
N LEU A 197 -2.56 -3.24 -1.60
CA LEU A 197 -3.93 -3.49 -2.04
C LEU A 197 -4.84 -3.94 -0.90
N ALA A 198 -4.35 -4.83 -0.04
CA ALA A 198 -5.09 -5.30 1.14
C ALA A 198 -5.37 -4.17 2.14
N CYS A 199 -4.38 -3.33 2.41
CA CYS A 199 -4.53 -2.14 3.24
C CYS A 199 -5.55 -1.15 2.64
N ALA A 200 -5.47 -0.88 1.33
CA ALA A 200 -6.40 0.02 0.64
C ALA A 200 -7.84 -0.51 0.70
N ALA A 201 -8.02 -1.81 0.45
CA ALA A 201 -9.34 -2.45 0.54
C ALA A 201 -9.93 -2.35 1.95
N ASN A 202 -9.12 -2.56 2.99
CA ASN A 202 -9.59 -2.45 4.37
C ASN A 202 -9.83 -1.00 4.81
N GLN A 203 -9.16 -0.03 4.20
CA GLN A 203 -9.38 1.39 4.48
C GLN A 203 -10.77 1.87 4.02
N SER A 204 -11.30 1.28 2.95
CA SER A 204 -12.61 1.64 2.41
C SER A 204 -13.79 0.88 3.06
N ARG A 205 -13.52 -0.08 3.96
CA ARG A 205 -14.55 -0.89 4.62
C ARG A 205 -15.03 -0.27 5.93
N PRO A 206 -16.28 -0.50 6.33
CA PRO A 206 -16.79 -0.07 7.64
C PRO A 206 -15.98 -0.62 8.81
N VAL A 207 -15.53 -1.88 8.68
CA VAL A 207 -14.64 -2.56 9.62
C VAL A 207 -13.58 -3.32 8.82
N PRO A 208 -12.30 -3.21 9.17
CA PRO A 208 -11.25 -4.01 8.54
C PRO A 208 -11.49 -5.51 8.72
N VAL A 209 -11.20 -6.28 7.68
CA VAL A 209 -11.41 -7.73 7.67
C VAL A 209 -10.15 -8.44 7.18
N VAL A 210 -9.74 -9.48 7.90
CA VAL A 210 -8.65 -10.38 7.47
C VAL A 210 -9.13 -11.82 7.60
N SER A 211 -8.91 -12.61 6.56
CA SER A 211 -9.28 -14.04 6.54
C SER A 211 -8.10 -14.92 6.90
N ILE A 212 -8.33 -15.96 7.67
CA ILE A 212 -7.42 -17.07 7.92
C ILE A 212 -8.00 -18.31 7.24
N THR A 213 -7.33 -18.79 6.22
CA THR A 213 -7.84 -19.88 5.35
C THR A 213 -6.86 -21.04 5.28
N ALA A 214 -7.33 -22.18 4.86
CA ALA A 214 -6.49 -23.32 4.42
C ALA A 214 -7.27 -24.17 3.43
N GLU A 215 -6.57 -24.85 2.54
CA GLU A 215 -7.17 -25.72 1.54
C GLU A 215 -7.79 -26.97 2.15
N THR A 216 -7.18 -27.49 3.22
CA THR A 216 -7.60 -28.72 3.89
C THR A 216 -8.05 -28.47 5.33
N SER A 217 -8.84 -29.41 5.88
CA SER A 217 -9.17 -29.46 7.31
C SER A 217 -7.99 -29.98 8.13
N GLY A 218 -7.99 -29.69 9.45
CA GLY A 218 -6.96 -30.20 10.35
C GLY A 218 -5.61 -29.48 10.31
N THR A 219 -5.49 -28.39 9.57
CA THR A 219 -4.24 -27.60 9.49
C THR A 219 -3.95 -26.78 10.76
N GLY A 220 -4.87 -26.75 11.73
CA GLY A 220 -4.73 -25.97 12.95
C GLY A 220 -5.23 -24.52 12.87
N LYS A 221 -6.02 -24.19 11.82
CA LYS A 221 -6.57 -22.80 11.65
C LYS A 221 -7.24 -22.26 12.88
N THR A 222 -8.19 -23.00 13.46
CA THR A 222 -8.96 -22.55 14.62
C THR A 222 -8.05 -22.27 15.82
N HIS A 223 -7.06 -23.14 16.06
CA HIS A 223 -6.08 -22.93 17.12
C HIS A 223 -5.25 -21.67 16.86
N LEU A 224 -4.75 -21.48 15.63
CA LEU A 224 -4.01 -20.29 15.24
C LEU A 224 -4.87 -19.01 15.42
N THR A 225 -6.11 -19.05 14.90
CA THR A 225 -7.02 -17.90 14.97
C THR A 225 -7.32 -17.50 16.40
N THR A 226 -7.56 -18.47 17.29
CA THR A 226 -7.81 -18.19 18.72
C THR A 226 -6.59 -17.60 19.43
N GLN A 227 -5.39 -18.06 19.11
CA GLN A 227 -4.16 -17.46 19.66
C GLN A 227 -3.96 -16.00 19.16
N VAL A 228 -4.23 -15.73 17.87
CA VAL A 228 -4.18 -14.38 17.33
C VAL A 228 -5.25 -13.47 17.95
N ILE A 229 -6.48 -13.98 18.13
CA ILE A 229 -7.54 -13.23 18.84
C ILE A 229 -7.08 -12.85 20.23
N LYS A 230 -6.54 -13.82 20.98
CA LYS A 230 -6.03 -13.57 22.33
C LYS A 230 -4.95 -12.49 22.34
N GLU A 231 -3.95 -12.60 21.49
CA GLU A 231 -2.85 -11.64 21.38
C GLU A 231 -3.35 -10.22 21.07
N LEU A 232 -4.29 -10.07 20.13
CA LEU A 232 -4.88 -8.78 19.76
C LEU A 232 -5.75 -8.22 20.90
N SER A 233 -6.54 -9.08 21.57
CA SER A 233 -7.37 -8.68 22.72
C SER A 233 -6.53 -8.25 23.91
N ASP A 234 -5.44 -8.96 24.20
CA ASP A 234 -4.48 -8.60 25.27
C ASP A 234 -3.80 -7.24 24.97
N GLN A 235 -3.69 -6.85 23.69
CA GLN A 235 -3.22 -5.52 23.25
C GLN A 235 -4.32 -4.44 23.28
N GLY A 236 -5.55 -4.78 23.68
CA GLY A 236 -6.69 -3.85 23.85
C GLY A 236 -7.58 -3.69 22.60
N TYR A 237 -7.35 -4.45 21.52
CA TYR A 237 -8.20 -4.39 20.33
C TYR A 237 -9.49 -5.19 20.52
N LYS A 238 -10.61 -4.63 20.05
CA LYS A 238 -11.90 -5.33 19.98
C LYS A 238 -11.91 -6.18 18.71
N VAL A 239 -11.87 -7.50 18.85
CA VAL A 239 -11.83 -8.44 17.73
C VAL A 239 -13.18 -9.11 17.54
N GLY A 240 -13.72 -9.06 16.32
CA GLY A 240 -14.85 -9.88 15.88
C GLY A 240 -14.36 -11.17 15.22
N TYR A 241 -15.15 -12.23 15.31
CA TYR A 241 -14.84 -13.51 14.68
C TYR A 241 -16.02 -14.04 13.87
N VAL A 242 -15.78 -14.38 12.61
CA VAL A 242 -16.77 -15.01 11.73
C VAL A 242 -16.24 -16.38 11.27
N LYS A 243 -17.02 -17.43 11.53
CA LYS A 243 -16.76 -18.79 11.05
C LYS A 243 -17.68 -19.10 9.88
N SER A 244 -17.09 -19.51 8.75
CA SER A 244 -17.85 -20.10 7.65
C SER A 244 -17.79 -21.63 7.76
N THR A 245 -18.95 -22.29 7.67
CA THR A 245 -19.09 -23.75 7.81
C THR A 245 -19.99 -24.38 6.77
N HIS A 246 -19.64 -25.63 6.35
CA HIS A 246 -20.49 -26.43 5.45
C HIS A 246 -21.65 -27.13 6.20
N HIS A 247 -21.56 -27.26 7.53
CA HIS A 247 -22.55 -27.97 8.31
C HIS A 247 -23.00 -27.10 9.49
N MET A 248 -24.29 -26.84 9.58
CA MET A 248 -24.86 -26.24 10.79
C MET A 248 -24.80 -27.27 11.92
N PRO A 249 -24.31 -26.89 13.11
CA PRO A 249 -24.37 -27.78 14.26
C PRO A 249 -25.83 -28.04 14.63
N SER A 250 -26.17 -29.30 14.85
CA SER A 250 -27.49 -29.75 15.27
C SER A 250 -27.85 -29.42 16.74
N GLY A 251 -27.12 -28.51 17.38
CA GLY A 251 -27.34 -28.05 18.77
C GLY A 251 -26.13 -27.31 19.35
N PRO A 252 -26.24 -26.68 20.52
CA PRO A 252 -25.13 -26.03 21.21
C PRO A 252 -24.08 -27.07 21.61
N LYS A 253 -22.90 -27.05 20.95
CA LYS A 253 -21.73 -27.84 21.35
C LYS A 253 -20.86 -26.99 22.27
N GLN A 254 -20.57 -27.49 23.46
CA GLN A 254 -19.67 -26.90 24.48
C GLN A 254 -18.18 -26.91 24.04
N SER A 255 -17.83 -26.52 22.88
CA SER A 255 -16.49 -26.24 22.35
C SER A 255 -16.56 -26.00 20.83
N SER A 256 -17.56 -25.24 20.42
CA SER A 256 -17.61 -24.76 19.02
C SER A 256 -16.45 -23.79 18.76
N ASP A 257 -16.05 -23.65 17.49
CA ASP A 257 -14.99 -22.69 17.12
C ASP A 257 -15.35 -21.26 17.55
N THR A 258 -16.64 -20.90 17.54
CA THR A 258 -17.15 -19.61 18.02
C THR A 258 -17.01 -19.45 19.54
N ASP A 259 -17.22 -20.51 20.32
CA ASP A 259 -17.00 -20.49 21.77
C ASP A 259 -15.51 -20.36 22.11
N LEU A 260 -14.66 -21.06 21.36
CA LEU A 260 -13.21 -20.96 21.54
C LEU A 260 -12.73 -19.54 21.23
N ALA A 261 -13.26 -18.90 20.18
CA ALA A 261 -12.94 -17.52 19.83
C ALA A 261 -13.43 -16.53 20.90
N ALA A 262 -14.66 -16.72 21.43
CA ALA A 262 -15.18 -15.90 22.51
C ALA A 262 -14.34 -16.01 23.80
N ARG A 263 -13.93 -17.24 24.20
CA ARG A 263 -13.02 -17.47 25.31
C ARG A 263 -11.62 -16.88 25.08
N ALA A 264 -11.19 -16.77 23.85
CA ALA A 264 -9.92 -16.12 23.47
C ALA A 264 -9.99 -14.60 23.51
N GLY A 265 -11.18 -14.00 23.71
CA GLY A 265 -11.37 -12.56 23.83
C GLY A 265 -12.10 -11.91 22.65
N ALA A 266 -12.67 -12.69 21.71
CA ALA A 266 -13.52 -12.10 20.68
C ALA A 266 -14.77 -11.50 21.30
N VAL A 267 -15.05 -10.22 21.00
CA VAL A 267 -16.21 -9.48 21.55
C VAL A 267 -17.52 -9.82 20.83
N CYS A 268 -17.41 -10.22 19.56
CA CYS A 268 -18.54 -10.67 18.75
C CYS A 268 -18.14 -11.93 17.97
N THR A 269 -19.06 -12.89 17.86
CA THR A 269 -18.84 -14.09 17.04
C THR A 269 -20.06 -14.38 16.18
N ALA A 270 -19.84 -14.87 14.94
CA ALA A 270 -20.89 -15.30 14.05
C ALA A 270 -20.53 -16.62 13.35
N LEU A 271 -21.52 -17.48 13.12
CA LEU A 271 -21.41 -18.70 12.35
C LEU A 271 -22.26 -18.58 11.10
N ILE A 272 -21.63 -18.65 9.94
CA ILE A 272 -22.29 -18.48 8.64
C ILE A 272 -22.29 -19.83 7.89
N PRO A 273 -23.46 -20.38 7.57
CA PRO A 273 -23.57 -21.62 6.81
C PRO A 273 -23.15 -21.39 5.34
N ASP A 274 -22.65 -22.43 4.69
CA ASP A 274 -22.47 -22.43 3.24
C ASP A 274 -23.82 -22.42 2.51
N GLY A 275 -23.91 -21.55 1.51
CA GLY A 275 -25.10 -21.41 0.66
C GLY A 275 -24.85 -20.40 -0.45
N PRO A 276 -25.80 -20.23 -1.40
CA PRO A 276 -25.64 -19.31 -2.53
C PRO A 276 -25.48 -17.84 -2.09
N GLU A 277 -26.01 -17.46 -0.94
CA GLU A 277 -25.91 -16.09 -0.39
C GLU A 277 -24.76 -15.92 0.64
N LYS A 278 -23.88 -16.90 0.75
CA LYS A 278 -22.80 -16.92 1.75
C LYS A 278 -21.97 -15.64 1.78
N LYS A 279 -21.63 -15.10 0.61
CA LYS A 279 -20.83 -13.88 0.49
C LYS A 279 -21.49 -12.70 1.18
N CYS A 280 -22.75 -12.42 0.81
CA CYS A 280 -23.53 -11.33 1.41
C CYS A 280 -23.73 -11.52 2.91
N SER A 281 -23.93 -12.77 3.37
CA SER A 281 -24.07 -13.09 4.79
C SER A 281 -22.79 -12.85 5.59
N ILE A 282 -21.59 -13.19 5.03
CA ILE A 282 -20.30 -12.95 5.68
C ILE A 282 -20.01 -11.44 5.77
N GLU A 283 -20.20 -10.72 4.68
CA GLU A 283 -20.02 -9.27 4.64
C GLU A 283 -20.95 -8.56 5.62
N HIS A 284 -22.23 -8.93 5.61
CA HIS A 284 -23.20 -8.36 6.54
C HIS A 284 -22.81 -8.63 8.00
N ALA A 285 -22.47 -9.86 8.33
CA ALA A 285 -22.05 -10.21 9.70
C ALA A 285 -20.79 -9.44 10.11
N ALA A 286 -19.77 -9.41 9.25
CA ALA A 286 -18.51 -8.74 9.53
C ALA A 286 -18.69 -7.23 9.72
N PHE A 287 -19.40 -6.56 8.79
CA PHE A 287 -19.54 -5.11 8.79
C PHE A 287 -20.55 -4.57 9.80
N SER A 288 -21.38 -5.45 10.41
CA SER A 288 -22.31 -5.10 11.48
C SER A 288 -21.70 -5.20 12.88
N MET A 289 -20.48 -5.72 13.01
CA MET A 289 -19.83 -5.88 14.33
C MET A 289 -19.22 -4.55 14.78
N PRO A 290 -19.49 -4.09 16.01
CA PRO A 290 -18.90 -2.88 16.59
C PRO A 290 -17.49 -3.17 17.17
N VAL A 291 -16.55 -3.49 16.28
CA VAL A 291 -15.19 -3.95 16.61
C VAL A 291 -14.14 -3.22 15.79
N ASP A 292 -12.87 -3.31 16.18
CA ASP A 292 -11.75 -2.68 15.49
C ASP A 292 -11.30 -3.52 14.28
N LEU A 293 -11.54 -4.84 14.32
CA LEU A 293 -11.12 -5.80 13.29
C LEU A 293 -12.01 -7.04 13.34
N VAL A 294 -12.32 -7.62 12.18
CA VAL A 294 -12.95 -8.93 12.06
C VAL A 294 -11.97 -9.94 11.48
N LEU A 295 -11.79 -11.07 12.17
CA LEU A 295 -11.11 -12.25 11.65
C LEU A 295 -12.14 -13.26 11.11
N ILE A 296 -11.94 -13.67 9.85
CA ILE A 296 -12.80 -14.68 9.23
C ILE A 296 -12.04 -15.99 9.12
N GLU A 297 -12.60 -17.07 9.64
CA GLU A 297 -12.10 -18.41 9.41
C GLU A 297 -12.94 -19.11 8.35
N SER A 298 -12.31 -19.49 7.21
CA SER A 298 -12.99 -20.18 6.13
C SER A 298 -12.09 -21.24 5.47
N ARG A 299 -12.69 -22.14 4.66
CA ARG A 299 -11.94 -23.15 3.91
C ARG A 299 -11.49 -22.65 2.54
N ARG A 300 -12.20 -21.78 1.87
CA ARG A 300 -11.93 -21.33 0.50
C ARG A 300 -12.43 -19.92 0.26
N HIS A 301 -11.82 -19.29 -0.75
CA HIS A 301 -12.26 -18.11 -1.47
C HIS A 301 -13.04 -17.05 -0.65
N GLY A 302 -12.34 -16.05 -0.20
CA GLY A 302 -12.93 -14.83 0.32
C GLY A 302 -12.47 -13.65 -0.51
N LEU A 303 -13.29 -12.61 -0.56
CA LEU A 303 -12.94 -11.31 -1.18
C LEU A 303 -12.11 -10.43 -0.22
N PHE A 304 -11.60 -11.02 0.84
CA PHE A 304 -10.88 -10.34 1.88
C PHE A 304 -9.41 -10.73 1.84
N PRO A 305 -8.50 -9.83 2.22
CA PRO A 305 -7.09 -10.16 2.40
C PRO A 305 -6.96 -11.39 3.30
N LYS A 306 -6.19 -12.38 2.86
CA LYS A 306 -6.11 -13.63 3.58
C LYS A 306 -4.70 -14.13 3.84
N LEU A 307 -4.56 -14.77 4.99
CA LEU A 307 -3.43 -15.59 5.37
C LEU A 307 -3.77 -17.04 5.07
N LEU A 308 -3.01 -17.67 4.16
CA LEU A 308 -3.19 -19.07 3.81
C LEU A 308 -2.33 -19.95 4.70
N VAL A 309 -2.97 -20.74 5.57
CA VAL A 309 -2.29 -21.70 6.44
C VAL A 309 -1.97 -22.97 5.66
N LEU A 310 -0.69 -23.25 5.54
CA LEU A 310 -0.20 -24.42 4.81
C LEU A 310 -0.31 -25.70 5.66
N PRO A 311 -0.57 -26.87 5.02
CA PRO A 311 -0.38 -28.14 5.67
C PRO A 311 1.07 -28.30 6.17
N PRO A 312 1.33 -29.08 7.24
CA PRO A 312 2.66 -29.22 7.82
C PRO A 312 3.75 -29.66 6.82
N GLU A 313 3.35 -30.46 5.85
CA GLU A 313 4.25 -31.05 4.83
C GLU A 313 4.49 -30.09 3.62
N ALA A 314 3.64 -29.09 3.43
CA ALA A 314 3.71 -28.26 2.24
C ALA A 314 4.87 -27.24 2.32
N GLY A 315 5.74 -27.28 1.32
CA GLY A 315 6.85 -26.33 1.15
C GLY A 315 6.50 -25.11 0.31
N ALA A 316 5.37 -25.15 -0.44
CA ALA A 316 4.87 -24.04 -1.24
C ALA A 316 3.35 -24.20 -1.45
N ALA A 317 2.67 -23.10 -1.75
CA ALA A 317 1.29 -23.11 -2.22
C ALA A 317 1.09 -22.01 -3.26
N GLU A 318 0.19 -22.27 -4.21
CA GLU A 318 -0.34 -21.27 -5.11
C GLU A 318 -1.48 -20.53 -4.37
N GLY A 319 -1.22 -19.31 -3.92
CA GLY A 319 -2.26 -18.43 -3.40
C GLY A 319 -3.03 -17.76 -4.54
N ASP A 320 -4.27 -17.40 -4.29
CA ASP A 320 -5.06 -16.60 -5.21
C ASP A 320 -4.75 -15.07 -5.08
N ASN A 321 -5.57 -14.24 -5.72
CA ASN A 321 -5.35 -12.79 -5.75
C ASN A 321 -5.44 -12.15 -4.36
N GLU A 322 -6.29 -12.64 -3.48
CA GLU A 322 -6.50 -12.12 -2.12
C GLU A 322 -5.48 -12.67 -1.12
N THR A 323 -4.70 -13.67 -1.48
CA THR A 323 -3.64 -14.19 -0.60
C THR A 323 -2.51 -13.19 -0.47
N VAL A 324 -2.27 -12.71 0.75
CA VAL A 324 -1.22 -11.75 1.09
C VAL A 324 -0.05 -12.38 1.83
N ALA A 325 -0.29 -13.46 2.59
CA ALA A 325 0.76 -14.21 3.27
C ALA A 325 0.49 -15.70 3.32
N LEU A 326 1.56 -16.47 3.40
CA LEU A 326 1.56 -17.89 3.74
C LEU A 326 1.92 -18.05 5.21
N VAL A 327 1.18 -18.90 5.91
CA VAL A 327 1.47 -19.28 7.31
C VAL A 327 1.90 -20.73 7.33
N THR A 328 3.11 -20.99 7.81
CA THR A 328 3.77 -22.30 7.70
C THR A 328 4.41 -22.74 9.01
N ARG A 329 4.59 -24.06 9.18
CA ARG A 329 5.41 -24.67 10.26
C ARG A 329 6.88 -24.84 9.83
N ARG A 330 7.17 -24.69 8.55
CA ARG A 330 8.52 -24.90 8.01
C ARG A 330 9.30 -23.59 8.01
N LYS A 331 10.57 -23.66 8.40
CA LYS A 331 11.49 -22.50 8.41
C LYS A 331 12.08 -22.19 7.02
N ASP A 332 12.05 -23.15 6.12
CA ASP A 332 12.63 -23.08 4.77
C ASP A 332 11.63 -22.67 3.68
N THR A 333 10.39 -22.34 4.06
CA THR A 333 9.39 -21.85 3.11
C THR A 333 9.67 -20.40 2.74
N ASN A 334 9.96 -20.14 1.46
CA ASN A 334 10.14 -18.81 0.92
C ASN A 334 9.24 -18.61 -0.31
N SER A 335 8.67 -17.44 -0.44
CA SER A 335 7.90 -17.05 -1.61
C SER A 335 8.35 -15.69 -2.14
N VAL A 336 8.35 -15.54 -3.47
CA VAL A 336 8.61 -14.27 -4.14
C VAL A 336 7.34 -13.40 -4.18
N TYR A 337 6.17 -14.03 -4.06
CA TYR A 337 4.86 -13.40 -4.24
C TYR A 337 4.09 -13.18 -2.95
N PHE A 338 4.46 -13.86 -1.86
CA PHE A 338 3.75 -13.81 -0.58
C PHE A 338 4.72 -13.64 0.57
N ASN A 339 4.32 -12.85 1.57
CA ASN A 339 5.00 -12.86 2.85
C ASN A 339 4.89 -14.25 3.50
N THR A 340 5.90 -14.66 4.24
CA THR A 340 5.92 -15.98 4.89
C THR A 340 6.06 -15.79 6.39
N LEU A 341 5.09 -16.31 7.14
CA LEU A 341 4.99 -16.18 8.58
C LEU A 341 5.02 -17.57 9.23
N HIS A 342 5.70 -17.70 10.35
CA HIS A 342 5.74 -18.96 11.09
C HIS A 342 4.52 -19.07 12.03
N VAL A 343 3.88 -20.25 12.06
CA VAL A 343 2.65 -20.50 12.84
C VAL A 343 2.82 -20.23 14.34
N ASP A 344 4.01 -20.48 14.89
CA ASP A 344 4.28 -20.29 16.32
C ASP A 344 4.67 -18.84 16.69
N ASN A 345 4.86 -17.96 15.70
CA ASN A 345 5.17 -16.55 15.94
C ASN A 345 3.89 -15.70 15.96
N ILE A 346 3.08 -15.87 16.99
CA ILE A 346 1.77 -15.21 17.12
C ILE A 346 1.90 -13.68 17.14
N SER A 347 2.92 -13.14 17.81
CA SER A 347 3.16 -11.69 17.84
C SER A 347 3.44 -11.12 16.44
N ALA A 348 4.24 -11.80 15.60
CA ALA A 348 4.46 -11.38 14.22
C ALA A 348 3.19 -11.49 13.37
N LEU A 349 2.38 -12.54 13.58
CA LEU A 349 1.08 -12.70 12.92
C LEU A 349 0.12 -11.58 13.29
N ALA A 350 -0.02 -11.27 14.58
CA ALA A 350 -0.85 -10.19 15.07
C ALA A 350 -0.39 -8.83 14.52
N LYS A 351 0.93 -8.56 14.53
CA LYS A 351 1.51 -7.35 13.94
C LYS A 351 1.20 -7.24 12.46
N TYR A 352 1.31 -8.33 11.71
CA TYR A 352 1.02 -8.34 10.29
C TYR A 352 -0.47 -8.12 9.99
N ILE A 353 -1.35 -8.74 10.77
CA ILE A 353 -2.80 -8.55 10.67
C ILE A 353 -3.17 -7.08 10.97
N LYS A 354 -2.56 -6.47 11.99
CA LYS A 354 -2.74 -5.03 12.27
C LYS A 354 -2.31 -4.16 11.09
N LEU A 355 -1.18 -4.47 10.46
CA LEU A 355 -0.75 -3.77 9.23
C LEU A 355 -1.83 -3.83 8.16
N LEU A 356 -2.36 -5.02 7.86
CA LEU A 356 -3.40 -5.21 6.83
C LEU A 356 -4.73 -4.54 7.21
N ALA A 357 -5.04 -4.47 8.49
CA ALA A 357 -6.25 -3.85 9.05
C ALA A 357 -6.11 -2.33 9.23
N ASN A 358 -4.94 -1.78 9.02
CA ASN A 358 -4.65 -0.36 9.25
C ASN A 358 -4.77 0.10 10.73
N LEU A 359 -4.37 -0.78 11.67
CA LEU A 359 -4.38 -0.58 13.12
C LEU A 359 -2.97 -0.33 13.68
#